data_f27a38e54a0843b22fa7ea8b458521ae
#
_entry.id   f27a38e54a0843b22fa7ea8b458521ae
#
_cell.length_a   1.000
_cell.length_b   1.000
_cell.length_c   1.000
_cell.angle_alpha   90.00
_cell.angle_beta   90.00
_cell.angle_gamma   90.00
#
_symmetry.space_group_name_H-M   'P 1'
#
loop_
_entity.id
_entity.type
_entity.pdbx_description
1 polymer ?
#
loop_
_entity_poly.entity_id
_entity_poly.type
_entity_poly.pdbx_seq_one_letter_code
_entity_poly.pdbx_strand_id
1 'polypeptide(L)'
;MNGDAMSENTLNAFLGETPIGQFRRTNDGSIIFQYHDSYRWSQSPTPISLSMPITAAEYSGDIPRNFLEALAPESPQARDEAMRLHHARSTSAFDLLQAIGFDATGALRLSADPHLPIDDDSLIPISDSQIANRLRAAAPTGIQSASVDEHWSVAGQQGKIALRNRNGSWFSTTGIARTTHIIKPGIPTLPHQAFNEHITMRIVEAMGIPVAHTSFHIFDGAPAIISERYDRIVSANGTVTALHQEDFTQALGIPSSLKYEEHNGPTSNAYAEMLRKHGLPGQAESNIRAFTDGILASYLVGATDSHAKNYSLLLDGASVRLALLYDLASVFPYLGHGKQIINATLAMNIGGRRDLLQLRRKHLERFAQRMGLDEESVILRFHTLVDRLPEAFDSTVQPAHDVIASIGAQEFIDSYRKRIMMVYDDAMSWMASRKGQ
;
A
#
# COMPACT_ATOMS: atom_id res chain seq x y z
N MET A 1 -28.85 -30.40 -7.60
CA MET A 1 -29.02 -29.52 -6.42
C MET A 1 -27.80 -29.48 -5.48
N ASN A 2 -26.83 -30.41 -5.54
CA ASN A 2 -25.64 -30.36 -4.67
C ASN A 2 -24.45 -29.55 -5.22
N GLY A 3 -24.47 -29.18 -6.49
CA GLY A 3 -23.38 -28.42 -7.11
C GLY A 3 -23.37 -26.94 -6.73
N ASP A 4 -24.54 -26.30 -6.69
CA ASP A 4 -24.64 -24.85 -6.39
C ASP A 4 -24.30 -24.52 -4.94
N ALA A 5 -24.66 -25.36 -3.98
CA ALA A 5 -24.39 -25.14 -2.56
C ALA A 5 -22.90 -25.30 -2.20
N MET A 6 -22.10 -26.06 -2.97
CA MET A 6 -20.66 -26.18 -2.78
C MET A 6 -19.92 -24.95 -3.35
N SER A 7 -20.37 -24.37 -4.47
CA SER A 7 -19.77 -23.18 -5.04
C SER A 7 -19.98 -21.93 -4.15
N GLU A 8 -21.11 -21.85 -3.46
CA GLU A 8 -21.49 -20.75 -2.60
C GLU A 8 -20.59 -20.55 -1.36
N ASN A 9 -19.99 -21.60 -0.83
CA ASN A 9 -19.14 -21.59 0.35
C ASN A 9 -17.66 -21.81 0.02
N THR A 10 -17.29 -21.74 -1.27
CA THR A 10 -15.92 -21.93 -1.74
C THR A 10 -15.45 -20.69 -2.49
N LEU A 11 -14.22 -20.27 -2.23
CA LEU A 11 -13.54 -19.22 -2.93
C LEU A 11 -12.16 -19.75 -3.35
N ASN A 12 -12.03 -20.09 -4.64
CA ASN A 12 -10.80 -20.65 -5.20
C ASN A 12 -9.74 -19.55 -5.30
N ALA A 13 -8.50 -19.90 -4.97
CA ALA A 13 -7.36 -18.99 -4.97
C ALA A 13 -6.33 -19.43 -6.03
N PHE A 14 -5.87 -18.45 -6.80
CA PHE A 14 -4.85 -18.61 -7.83
C PHE A 14 -3.74 -17.58 -7.62
N LEU A 15 -2.50 -17.96 -7.91
CA LEU A 15 -1.39 -17.02 -8.11
C LEU A 15 -1.08 -16.96 -9.61
N GLY A 16 -1.37 -15.80 -10.21
CA GLY A 16 -1.42 -15.70 -11.66
C GLY A 16 -2.56 -16.57 -12.21
N GLU A 17 -2.20 -17.61 -12.93
CA GLU A 17 -3.14 -18.62 -13.48
C GLU A 17 -3.03 -19.97 -12.75
N THR A 18 -2.10 -20.09 -11.82
CA THR A 18 -1.85 -21.35 -11.09
C THR A 18 -2.82 -21.49 -9.92
N PRO A 19 -3.66 -22.54 -9.89
CA PRO A 19 -4.54 -22.81 -8.75
C PRO A 19 -3.69 -23.27 -7.56
N ILE A 20 -3.81 -22.55 -6.43
CA ILE A 20 -2.98 -22.79 -5.23
C ILE A 20 -3.75 -23.44 -4.09
N GLY A 21 -5.06 -23.26 -4.04
CA GLY A 21 -5.91 -23.70 -2.94
C GLY A 21 -7.27 -23.04 -2.95
N GLN A 22 -7.95 -23.14 -1.82
CA GLN A 22 -9.30 -22.59 -1.68
C GLN A 22 -9.56 -22.10 -0.26
N PHE A 23 -10.31 -21.02 -0.13
CA PHE A 23 -10.98 -20.65 1.11
C PHE A 23 -12.36 -21.32 1.15
N ARG A 24 -12.74 -21.83 2.31
CA ARG A 24 -14.07 -22.41 2.54
C ARG A 24 -14.73 -21.78 3.75
N ARG A 25 -15.99 -21.43 3.62
CA ARG A 25 -16.83 -21.02 4.74
C ARG A 25 -17.51 -22.24 5.32
N THR A 26 -17.29 -22.50 6.59
CA THR A 26 -17.88 -23.59 7.35
C THR A 26 -19.31 -23.24 7.79
N ASN A 27 -20.08 -24.23 8.27
CA ASN A 27 -21.46 -24.03 8.68
C ASN A 27 -21.63 -23.06 9.88
N ASP A 28 -20.58 -22.89 10.70
CA ASP A 28 -20.55 -21.94 11.80
C ASP A 28 -20.05 -20.54 11.38
N GLY A 29 -19.80 -20.33 10.08
CA GLY A 29 -19.33 -19.07 9.50
C GLY A 29 -17.82 -18.82 9.61
N SER A 30 -17.05 -19.77 10.13
CA SER A 30 -15.59 -19.69 10.16
C SER A 30 -15.02 -19.81 8.75
N ILE A 31 -13.88 -19.20 8.50
CA ILE A 31 -13.16 -19.32 7.22
C ILE A 31 -11.93 -20.19 7.43
N ILE A 32 -11.75 -21.17 6.58
CA ILE A 32 -10.54 -21.99 6.50
C ILE A 32 -9.89 -21.80 5.14
N PHE A 33 -8.57 -21.90 5.07
CA PHE A 33 -7.82 -21.93 3.81
C PHE A 33 -7.10 -23.26 3.69
N GLN A 34 -7.23 -23.91 2.54
CA GLN A 34 -6.58 -25.18 2.24
C GLN A 34 -5.79 -25.07 0.95
N TYR A 35 -4.49 -25.38 1.02
CA TYR A 35 -3.66 -25.53 -0.17
C TYR A 35 -4.00 -26.82 -0.94
N HIS A 36 -3.90 -26.77 -2.26
CA HIS A 36 -3.87 -27.98 -3.08
C HIS A 36 -2.54 -28.72 -2.90
N ASP A 37 -2.59 -30.03 -2.71
CA ASP A 37 -1.39 -30.83 -2.55
C ASP A 37 -0.48 -30.78 -3.79
N SER A 38 -1.06 -30.74 -5.00
CA SER A 38 -0.31 -30.54 -6.24
C SER A 38 0.51 -29.26 -6.27
N TYR A 39 0.00 -28.19 -5.66
CA TYR A 39 0.72 -26.92 -5.53
C TYR A 39 1.77 -26.98 -4.43
N ARG A 40 1.43 -27.51 -3.26
CA ARG A 40 2.37 -27.60 -2.12
C ARG A 40 3.65 -28.36 -2.45
N TRP A 41 3.54 -29.40 -3.28
CA TRP A 41 4.65 -30.25 -3.69
C TRP A 41 5.26 -29.87 -5.06
N SER A 42 4.85 -28.73 -5.61
CA SER A 42 5.45 -28.19 -6.84
C SER A 42 6.87 -27.64 -6.58
N GLN A 43 7.59 -27.35 -7.65
CA GLN A 43 8.91 -26.75 -7.55
C GLN A 43 8.80 -25.29 -7.10
N SER A 44 9.35 -24.95 -5.94
CA SER A 44 9.41 -23.58 -5.38
C SER A 44 8.04 -22.88 -5.25
N PRO A 45 7.05 -23.47 -4.55
CA PRO A 45 5.75 -22.87 -4.38
C PRO A 45 5.85 -21.59 -3.55
N THR A 46 5.16 -20.54 -3.99
CA THR A 46 5.03 -19.26 -3.25
C THR A 46 3.88 -19.38 -2.25
N PRO A 47 4.07 -19.06 -0.96
CA PRO A 47 2.94 -19.04 -0.02
C PRO A 47 1.94 -17.94 -0.39
N ILE A 48 0.66 -18.17 -0.12
CA ILE A 48 -0.37 -17.14 -0.27
C ILE A 48 -0.14 -15.98 0.72
N SER A 49 0.46 -16.28 1.87
CA SER A 49 0.85 -15.34 2.91
C SER A 49 1.93 -15.96 3.80
N LEU A 50 2.78 -15.12 4.40
CA LEU A 50 3.73 -15.56 5.44
C LEU A 50 3.01 -16.07 6.70
N SER A 51 1.77 -15.60 6.97
CA SER A 51 0.93 -16.11 8.05
C SER A 51 0.28 -17.46 7.72
N MET A 52 0.30 -17.86 6.44
CA MET A 52 -0.19 -19.15 5.96
C MET A 52 0.88 -19.83 5.09
N PRO A 53 2.06 -20.19 5.66
CA PRO A 53 3.15 -20.77 4.90
C PRO A 53 2.81 -22.16 4.33
N ILE A 54 3.52 -22.58 3.28
CA ILE A 54 3.32 -23.87 2.57
C ILE A 54 3.47 -25.10 3.47
N THR A 55 4.07 -24.97 4.66
CA THR A 55 4.38 -26.09 5.57
C THR A 55 3.16 -26.84 6.10
N ALA A 56 2.01 -26.19 6.23
CA ALA A 56 0.76 -26.84 6.57
C ALA A 56 -0.19 -26.88 5.36
N ALA A 57 -1.06 -27.90 5.31
CA ALA A 57 -2.05 -28.06 4.25
C ALA A 57 -3.25 -27.15 4.46
N GLU A 58 -3.63 -26.91 5.71
CA GLU A 58 -4.84 -26.18 6.09
C GLU A 58 -4.55 -25.17 7.19
N TYR A 59 -5.23 -24.03 7.12
CA TYR A 59 -5.23 -22.95 8.09
C TYR A 59 -6.66 -22.60 8.50
N SER A 60 -6.88 -22.38 9.79
CA SER A 60 -8.18 -22.05 10.39
C SER A 60 -8.05 -20.95 11.43
N GLY A 61 -9.16 -20.58 12.07
CA GLY A 61 -9.22 -19.48 13.03
C GLY A 61 -9.26 -18.12 12.32
N ASP A 62 -8.66 -17.10 12.94
CA ASP A 62 -8.78 -15.73 12.47
C ASP A 62 -7.86 -15.39 11.28
N ILE A 63 -6.78 -16.14 11.07
CA ILE A 63 -5.77 -15.82 10.04
C ILE A 63 -6.37 -15.80 8.63
N PRO A 64 -7.08 -16.85 8.13
CA PRO A 64 -7.67 -16.82 6.80
C PRO A 64 -8.73 -15.73 6.64
N ARG A 65 -9.50 -15.45 7.70
CA ARG A 65 -10.49 -14.36 7.71
C ARG A 65 -9.80 -13.01 7.59
N ASN A 66 -8.79 -12.73 8.44
CA ASN A 66 -8.05 -11.48 8.44
C ASN A 66 -7.36 -11.23 7.11
N PHE A 67 -6.85 -12.28 6.46
CA PHE A 67 -6.26 -12.19 5.13
C PHE A 67 -7.26 -11.70 4.08
N LEU A 68 -8.47 -12.27 4.04
CA LEU A 68 -9.53 -11.83 3.12
C LEU A 68 -10.03 -10.42 3.46
N GLU A 69 -10.21 -10.11 4.75
CA GLU A 69 -10.63 -8.77 5.20
C GLU A 69 -9.63 -7.68 4.78
N ALA A 70 -8.33 -8.00 4.73
CA ALA A 70 -7.30 -7.06 4.30
C ALA A 70 -7.35 -6.74 2.80
N LEU A 71 -7.94 -7.62 1.98
CA LEU A 71 -8.10 -7.44 0.53
C LEU A 71 -9.39 -6.69 0.15
N ALA A 72 -10.42 -6.77 0.98
CA ALA A 72 -11.71 -6.15 0.71
C ALA A 72 -11.70 -4.63 0.98
N PRO A 73 -12.66 -3.85 0.43
CA PRO A 73 -12.84 -2.46 0.77
C PRO A 73 -12.99 -2.25 2.28
N GLU A 74 -12.34 -1.21 2.85
CA GLU A 74 -12.34 -0.99 4.29
C GLU A 74 -13.59 -0.25 4.78
N SER A 75 -14.14 0.68 4.01
CA SER A 75 -15.31 1.45 4.44
C SER A 75 -16.62 0.68 4.26
N PRO A 76 -17.57 0.75 5.21
CA PRO A 76 -18.88 0.12 5.07
C PRO A 76 -19.61 0.59 3.79
N GLN A 77 -19.52 1.88 3.47
CA GLN A 77 -20.14 2.46 2.27
C GLN A 77 -19.58 1.85 0.98
N ALA A 78 -18.25 1.65 0.91
CA ALA A 78 -17.62 1.01 -0.24
C ALA A 78 -18.03 -0.46 -0.37
N ARG A 79 -18.21 -1.17 0.76
CA ARG A 79 -18.72 -2.57 0.75
C ARG A 79 -20.17 -2.64 0.30
N ASP A 80 -21.03 -1.75 0.77
CA ASP A 80 -22.44 -1.68 0.35
C ASP A 80 -22.56 -1.37 -1.14
N GLU A 81 -21.72 -0.47 -1.66
CA GLU A 81 -21.69 -0.14 -3.08
C GLU A 81 -21.20 -1.32 -3.92
N ALA A 82 -20.08 -1.95 -3.53
CA ALA A 82 -19.56 -3.13 -4.20
C ALA A 82 -20.58 -4.29 -4.20
N MET A 83 -21.25 -4.52 -3.06
CA MET A 83 -22.30 -5.53 -2.96
C MET A 83 -23.44 -5.25 -3.95
N ARG A 84 -23.93 -4.01 -4.02
CA ARG A 84 -25.02 -3.63 -4.93
C ARG A 84 -24.60 -3.71 -6.40
N LEU A 85 -23.41 -3.19 -6.73
CA LEU A 85 -22.90 -3.13 -8.10
C LEU A 85 -22.63 -4.51 -8.69
N HIS A 86 -22.01 -5.39 -7.91
CA HIS A 86 -21.58 -6.71 -8.36
C HIS A 86 -22.49 -7.84 -7.90
N HIS A 87 -23.67 -7.51 -7.34
CA HIS A 87 -24.67 -8.49 -6.88
C HIS A 87 -24.10 -9.51 -5.88
N ALA A 88 -23.14 -9.10 -5.04
CA ALA A 88 -22.57 -9.95 -4.00
C ALA A 88 -23.65 -10.25 -2.93
N ARG A 89 -23.59 -11.44 -2.32
CA ARG A 89 -24.61 -11.91 -1.36
C ARG A 89 -24.64 -11.10 -0.06
N SER A 90 -23.52 -10.61 0.36
CA SER A 90 -23.39 -9.77 1.56
C SER A 90 -22.16 -8.86 1.46
N THR A 91 -22.01 -7.99 2.44
CA THR A 91 -20.84 -7.10 2.59
C THR A 91 -19.63 -7.79 3.24
N SER A 92 -19.70 -9.11 3.52
CA SER A 92 -18.56 -9.86 4.04
C SER A 92 -17.43 -9.90 3.01
N ALA A 93 -16.17 -9.87 3.46
CA ALA A 93 -15.03 -9.96 2.57
C ALA A 93 -15.08 -11.19 1.67
N PHE A 94 -15.53 -12.33 2.20
CA PHE A 94 -15.67 -13.56 1.44
C PHE A 94 -16.63 -13.42 0.25
N ASP A 95 -17.84 -12.87 0.48
CA ASP A 95 -18.86 -12.71 -0.56
C ASP A 95 -18.50 -11.62 -1.56
N LEU A 96 -17.88 -10.53 -1.10
CA LEU A 96 -17.39 -9.47 -1.99
C LEU A 96 -16.27 -9.99 -2.89
N LEU A 97 -15.28 -10.71 -2.35
CA LEU A 97 -14.15 -11.22 -3.11
C LEU A 97 -14.53 -12.34 -4.09
N GLN A 98 -15.66 -13.02 -3.89
CA GLN A 98 -16.25 -13.89 -4.94
C GLN A 98 -16.63 -13.09 -6.19
N ALA A 99 -17.03 -11.82 -6.03
CA ALA A 99 -17.49 -10.97 -7.12
C ALA A 99 -16.40 -10.09 -7.71
N ILE A 100 -15.48 -9.54 -6.87
CA ILE A 100 -14.48 -8.54 -7.30
C ILE A 100 -13.03 -9.01 -7.11
N GLY A 101 -12.78 -10.26 -6.75
CA GLY A 101 -11.44 -10.77 -6.42
C GLY A 101 -10.57 -11.16 -7.62
N PHE A 102 -11.01 -10.96 -8.85
CA PHE A 102 -10.28 -11.39 -10.05
C PHE A 102 -8.96 -10.62 -10.30
N ASP A 103 -8.89 -9.36 -9.94
CA ASP A 103 -7.69 -8.55 -9.99
C ASP A 103 -7.42 -7.92 -8.61
N ALA A 104 -7.06 -8.77 -7.65
CA ALA A 104 -6.70 -8.37 -6.31
C ALA A 104 -5.26 -7.80 -6.25
N THR A 105 -4.84 -7.41 -5.06
CA THR A 105 -3.47 -7.01 -4.78
C THR A 105 -2.51 -8.19 -5.01
N GLY A 106 -1.37 -7.94 -5.61
CA GLY A 106 -0.40 -8.98 -5.94
C GLY A 106 -0.80 -9.84 -7.15
N ALA A 107 -0.30 -11.06 -7.18
CA ALA A 107 -0.64 -12.05 -8.20
C ALA A 107 -1.97 -12.76 -7.92
N LEU A 108 -2.57 -12.50 -6.75
CA LEU A 108 -3.76 -13.22 -6.28
C LEU A 108 -4.95 -12.97 -7.20
N ARG A 109 -5.67 -14.05 -7.49
CA ARG A 109 -7.01 -14.07 -8.08
C ARG A 109 -7.91 -14.92 -7.20
N LEU A 110 -9.10 -14.47 -6.96
CA LEU A 110 -10.12 -15.17 -6.18
C LEU A 110 -11.37 -15.33 -7.02
N SER A 111 -11.94 -16.53 -7.05
CA SER A 111 -13.11 -16.86 -7.85
C SER A 111 -13.98 -17.92 -7.19
N ALA A 112 -15.30 -17.81 -7.34
CA ALA A 112 -16.22 -18.89 -7.00
C ALA A 112 -16.06 -20.10 -7.96
N ASP A 113 -15.66 -19.84 -9.22
CA ASP A 113 -15.39 -20.88 -10.21
C ASP A 113 -14.00 -21.50 -9.99
N PRO A 114 -13.86 -22.82 -10.01
CA PRO A 114 -12.56 -23.49 -9.90
C PRO A 114 -11.68 -23.34 -11.15
N HIS A 115 -12.20 -22.74 -12.21
CA HIS A 115 -11.48 -22.47 -13.46
C HIS A 115 -11.49 -20.97 -13.77
N LEU A 116 -10.36 -20.44 -14.18
CA LEU A 116 -10.31 -19.08 -14.72
C LEU A 116 -10.90 -19.05 -16.13
N PRO A 117 -11.63 -17.97 -16.50
CA PRO A 117 -12.09 -17.80 -17.89
C PRO A 117 -10.91 -17.82 -18.87
N ILE A 118 -11.06 -18.52 -20.00
CA ILE A 118 -9.94 -18.75 -20.94
C ILE A 118 -9.73 -17.57 -21.88
N ASP A 119 -10.77 -16.80 -22.23
CA ASP A 119 -10.74 -15.82 -23.33
C ASP A 119 -11.38 -14.45 -23.02
N ASP A 120 -11.47 -14.04 -21.77
CA ASP A 120 -12.09 -12.76 -21.42
C ASP A 120 -11.06 -11.71 -20.94
N ASP A 121 -10.09 -11.38 -21.82
CA ASP A 121 -9.10 -10.32 -21.59
C ASP A 121 -9.53 -9.06 -22.38
N SER A 122 -10.61 -8.42 -21.98
CA SER A 122 -11.16 -7.28 -22.68
C SER A 122 -10.73 -5.95 -22.04
N LEU A 123 -10.30 -5.02 -22.89
CA LEU A 123 -9.95 -3.66 -22.55
C LEU A 123 -10.99 -2.72 -23.17
N ILE A 124 -11.75 -2.02 -22.32
CA ILE A 124 -12.78 -1.06 -22.74
C ILE A 124 -12.19 0.34 -22.63
N PRO A 125 -12.03 1.10 -23.75
CA PRO A 125 -11.51 2.47 -23.68
C PRO A 125 -12.35 3.34 -22.77
N ILE A 126 -11.68 4.17 -21.95
CA ILE A 126 -12.32 5.12 -21.04
C ILE A 126 -11.75 6.52 -21.27
N SER A 127 -12.61 7.51 -21.44
CA SER A 127 -12.22 8.91 -21.65
C SER A 127 -11.90 9.63 -20.35
N ASP A 128 -11.16 10.74 -20.43
CA ASP A 128 -10.86 11.61 -19.29
C ASP A 128 -12.12 12.10 -18.58
N SER A 129 -13.18 12.39 -19.32
CA SER A 129 -14.48 12.79 -18.74
C SER A 129 -15.13 11.67 -17.93
N GLN A 130 -15.04 10.42 -18.41
CA GLN A 130 -15.54 9.25 -17.66
C GLN A 130 -14.69 8.97 -16.42
N ILE A 131 -13.36 9.10 -16.52
CA ILE A 131 -12.44 9.01 -15.37
C ILE A 131 -12.79 10.08 -14.35
N ALA A 132 -12.94 11.35 -14.78
CA ALA A 132 -13.30 12.45 -13.89
C ALA A 132 -14.61 12.21 -13.14
N ASN A 133 -15.62 11.69 -13.82
CA ASN A 133 -16.91 11.37 -13.21
C ASN A 133 -16.76 10.28 -12.12
N ARG A 134 -15.98 9.23 -12.38
CA ARG A 134 -15.68 8.19 -11.41
C ARG A 134 -14.89 8.74 -10.21
N LEU A 135 -13.90 9.60 -10.44
CA LEU A 135 -13.12 10.22 -9.37
C LEU A 135 -13.99 11.12 -8.48
N ARG A 136 -14.89 11.92 -9.07
CA ARG A 136 -15.84 12.74 -8.32
C ARG A 136 -16.81 11.90 -7.48
N ALA A 137 -17.24 10.75 -7.98
CA ALA A 137 -18.09 9.82 -7.24
C ALA A 137 -17.32 9.14 -6.07
N ALA A 138 -16.06 8.81 -6.27
CA ALA A 138 -15.22 8.14 -5.28
C ALA A 138 -14.76 9.07 -4.13
N ALA A 139 -14.51 10.36 -4.42
CA ALA A 139 -13.89 11.31 -3.49
C ALA A 139 -14.63 11.48 -2.15
N PRO A 140 -15.98 11.64 -2.08
CA PRO A 140 -16.67 11.94 -0.82
C PRO A 140 -16.81 10.76 0.12
N THR A 141 -16.73 9.54 -0.36
CA THR A 141 -17.24 8.35 0.33
C THR A 141 -16.19 7.26 0.55
N GLY A 142 -14.99 7.43 0.00
CA GLY A 142 -13.99 6.37 0.01
C GLY A 142 -14.37 5.16 -0.85
N ILE A 143 -15.37 5.30 -1.74
CA ILE A 143 -15.85 4.25 -2.61
C ILE A 143 -14.79 3.90 -3.66
N GLN A 144 -14.71 2.63 -4.00
CA GLN A 144 -14.00 2.15 -5.19
C GLN A 144 -14.97 2.27 -6.36
N SER A 145 -14.78 3.28 -7.22
CA SER A 145 -15.68 3.50 -8.35
C SER A 145 -15.30 2.60 -9.53
N ALA A 146 -15.95 1.44 -9.58
CA ALA A 146 -15.86 0.46 -10.67
C ALA A 146 -17.11 0.49 -11.56
N SER A 147 -17.09 -0.22 -12.67
CA SER A 147 -18.30 -0.59 -13.43
C SER A 147 -18.67 -2.04 -13.12
N VAL A 148 -19.91 -2.44 -13.49
CA VAL A 148 -20.41 -3.79 -13.21
C VAL A 148 -19.53 -4.93 -13.77
N ASP A 149 -18.85 -4.65 -14.88
CA ASP A 149 -17.98 -5.62 -15.56
C ASP A 149 -16.52 -5.61 -15.05
N GLU A 150 -16.18 -4.70 -14.13
CA GLU A 150 -14.83 -4.60 -13.54
C GLU A 150 -14.74 -5.39 -12.24
N HIS A 151 -13.78 -6.29 -12.14
CA HIS A 151 -13.63 -7.24 -11.02
C HIS A 151 -12.30 -7.06 -10.28
N TRP A 152 -11.93 -5.82 -9.94
CA TRP A 152 -10.72 -5.51 -9.18
C TRP A 152 -11.02 -5.17 -7.72
N SER A 153 -10.10 -5.53 -6.84
CA SER A 153 -10.13 -5.18 -5.42
C SER A 153 -8.79 -4.63 -4.98
N VAL A 154 -8.78 -3.35 -4.58
CA VAL A 154 -7.60 -2.66 -4.06
C VAL A 154 -7.93 -2.13 -2.68
N ALA A 155 -7.21 -2.61 -1.65
CA ALA A 155 -7.43 -2.23 -0.26
C ALA A 155 -7.25 -0.72 0.00
N GLY A 156 -7.76 -0.26 1.15
CA GLY A 156 -7.61 1.12 1.66
C GLY A 156 -8.93 1.87 1.77
N GLN A 157 -8.90 2.95 2.58
CA GLN A 157 -10.09 3.75 2.92
C GLN A 157 -10.41 4.85 1.93
N GLN A 158 -9.39 5.41 1.26
CA GLN A 158 -9.57 6.49 0.29
C GLN A 158 -10.22 5.96 -0.99
N GLY A 159 -11.14 6.75 -1.56
CA GLY A 159 -11.74 6.47 -2.86
C GLY A 159 -10.70 6.36 -3.96
N LYS A 160 -10.88 5.41 -4.85
CA LYS A 160 -9.94 5.10 -5.93
C LYS A 160 -10.61 4.42 -7.09
N ILE A 161 -9.95 4.46 -8.24
CA ILE A 161 -10.24 3.63 -9.40
C ILE A 161 -8.98 2.89 -9.83
N ALA A 162 -9.13 1.68 -10.36
CA ALA A 162 -8.04 0.91 -10.92
C ALA A 162 -8.26 0.76 -12.43
N LEU A 163 -7.27 1.15 -13.22
CA LEU A 163 -7.34 1.15 -14.68
C LEU A 163 -6.08 0.54 -15.29
N ARG A 164 -6.18 0.17 -16.55
CA ARG A 164 -5.04 -0.19 -17.37
C ARG A 164 -4.62 0.97 -18.24
N ASN A 165 -3.33 1.33 -18.22
CA ASN A 165 -2.73 2.19 -19.20
C ASN A 165 -2.06 1.35 -20.29
N ARG A 166 -2.31 1.68 -21.56
CA ARG A 166 -1.62 1.10 -22.71
C ARG A 166 -1.27 2.20 -23.69
N ASN A 167 0.01 2.46 -23.86
CA ASN A 167 0.53 3.49 -24.76
C ASN A 167 -0.11 4.88 -24.54
N GLY A 168 -0.29 5.28 -23.29
CA GLY A 168 -0.88 6.57 -22.91
C GLY A 168 -2.41 6.63 -22.93
N SER A 169 -3.09 5.57 -23.38
CA SER A 169 -4.56 5.49 -23.35
C SER A 169 -5.05 4.69 -22.16
N TRP A 170 -6.20 5.08 -21.60
CA TRP A 170 -6.81 4.46 -20.44
C TRP A 170 -7.90 3.47 -20.83
N PHE A 171 -7.96 2.37 -20.07
CA PHE A 171 -8.92 1.30 -20.28
C PHE A 171 -9.45 0.79 -18.94
N SER A 172 -10.75 0.52 -18.87
CA SER A 172 -11.34 -0.40 -17.91
C SER A 172 -10.99 -1.83 -18.29
N THR A 173 -10.83 -2.70 -17.29
CA THR A 173 -10.51 -4.12 -17.48
C THR A 173 -11.70 -4.98 -17.16
N THR A 174 -11.94 -6.03 -17.95
CA THR A 174 -12.95 -7.06 -17.68
C THR A 174 -12.32 -8.44 -17.68
N GLY A 175 -13.02 -9.43 -17.15
CA GLY A 175 -12.56 -10.82 -17.13
C GLY A 175 -11.20 -10.98 -16.41
N ILE A 176 -10.24 -11.59 -17.09
CA ILE A 176 -8.90 -11.85 -16.56
C ILE A 176 -7.90 -10.70 -16.76
N ALA A 177 -8.32 -9.62 -17.46
CA ALA A 177 -7.47 -8.47 -17.71
C ALA A 177 -7.04 -7.80 -16.40
N ARG A 178 -5.75 -7.47 -16.28
CA ARG A 178 -5.20 -6.83 -15.08
C ARG A 178 -5.09 -5.33 -15.24
N THR A 179 -5.45 -4.60 -14.19
CA THR A 179 -5.16 -3.17 -14.05
C THR A 179 -3.66 -2.94 -13.82
N THR A 180 -3.16 -1.78 -14.25
CA THR A 180 -1.74 -1.40 -14.12
C THR A 180 -1.53 -0.16 -13.28
N HIS A 181 -2.58 0.60 -13.00
CA HIS A 181 -2.51 1.86 -12.27
C HIS A 181 -3.67 1.96 -11.27
N ILE A 182 -3.40 2.64 -10.18
CA ILE A 182 -4.38 3.10 -9.20
C ILE A 182 -4.44 4.61 -9.31
N ILE A 183 -5.66 5.15 -9.46
CA ILE A 183 -5.89 6.59 -9.58
C ILE A 183 -6.75 7.01 -8.40
N LYS A 184 -6.27 7.99 -7.63
CA LYS A 184 -6.97 8.49 -6.44
C LYS A 184 -7.32 9.96 -6.62
N PRO A 185 -8.57 10.37 -6.35
CA PRO A 185 -8.90 11.78 -6.18
C PRO A 185 -8.29 12.29 -4.88
N GLY A 186 -8.19 13.59 -4.73
CA GLY A 186 -7.87 14.19 -3.44
C GLY A 186 -8.99 13.95 -2.41
N ILE A 187 -8.67 14.10 -1.13
CA ILE A 187 -9.64 14.12 -0.04
C ILE A 187 -10.27 15.51 -0.03
N PRO A 188 -11.60 15.66 -0.17
CA PRO A 188 -12.24 16.96 -0.35
C PRO A 188 -11.99 17.98 0.76
N THR A 189 -11.77 17.52 1.99
CA THR A 189 -11.49 18.35 3.17
C THR A 189 -10.03 18.77 3.30
N LEU A 190 -9.13 18.23 2.45
CA LEU A 190 -7.69 18.51 2.46
C LEU A 190 -7.29 19.13 1.10
N PRO A 191 -7.08 20.46 1.01
CA PRO A 191 -6.69 21.11 -0.23
C PRO A 191 -5.44 20.46 -0.85
N HIS A 192 -5.46 20.25 -2.17
CA HIS A 192 -4.34 19.71 -2.94
C HIS A 192 -3.84 18.32 -2.51
N GLN A 193 -4.66 17.48 -1.84
CA GLN A 193 -4.19 16.22 -1.24
C GLN A 193 -3.61 15.24 -2.29
N ALA A 194 -4.22 15.10 -3.47
CA ALA A 194 -3.66 14.26 -4.53
C ALA A 194 -2.29 14.76 -5.01
N PHE A 195 -2.10 16.07 -5.08
CA PHE A 195 -0.81 16.69 -5.41
C PHE A 195 0.19 16.53 -4.26
N ASN A 196 -0.26 16.63 -3.01
CA ASN A 196 0.55 16.37 -1.82
C ASN A 196 1.16 14.97 -1.83
N GLU A 197 0.34 13.93 -2.03
CA GLU A 197 0.81 12.55 -2.09
C GLU A 197 1.86 12.38 -3.20
N HIS A 198 1.59 12.92 -4.41
CA HIS A 198 2.55 12.88 -5.50
C HIS A 198 3.88 13.57 -5.14
N ILE A 199 3.85 14.82 -4.69
CA ILE A 199 5.07 15.59 -4.35
C ILE A 199 5.84 14.91 -3.21
N THR A 200 5.15 14.42 -2.17
CA THR A 200 5.80 13.72 -1.06
C THR A 200 6.51 12.44 -1.52
N MET A 201 5.87 11.64 -2.36
CA MET A 201 6.48 10.46 -2.97
C MET A 201 7.74 10.82 -3.79
N ARG A 202 7.66 11.88 -4.60
CA ARG A 202 8.81 12.35 -5.41
C ARG A 202 9.95 12.89 -4.55
N ILE A 203 9.68 13.59 -3.44
CA ILE A 203 10.71 14.05 -2.49
C ILE A 203 11.43 12.84 -1.88
N VAL A 204 10.69 11.81 -1.43
CA VAL A 204 11.28 10.59 -0.86
C VAL A 204 12.14 9.85 -1.89
N GLU A 205 11.72 9.79 -3.14
CA GLU A 205 12.52 9.23 -4.23
C GLU A 205 13.81 10.03 -4.46
N ALA A 206 13.72 11.36 -4.48
CA ALA A 206 14.89 12.25 -4.62
C ALA A 206 15.87 12.13 -3.44
N MET A 207 15.38 11.75 -2.24
CA MET A 207 16.24 11.38 -1.12
C MET A 207 16.98 10.05 -1.33
N GLY A 208 16.69 9.31 -2.41
CA GLY A 208 17.31 8.04 -2.77
C GLY A 208 16.66 6.83 -2.11
N ILE A 209 15.39 6.91 -1.77
CA ILE A 209 14.60 5.80 -1.24
C ILE A 209 13.62 5.31 -2.33
N PRO A 210 13.60 4.02 -2.64
CA PRO A 210 12.71 3.47 -3.67
C PRO A 210 11.23 3.62 -3.29
N VAL A 211 10.45 4.23 -4.18
CA VAL A 211 9.00 4.42 -4.05
C VAL A 211 8.27 3.97 -5.31
N ALA A 212 6.98 3.69 -5.21
CA ALA A 212 6.14 3.45 -6.37
C ALA A 212 6.13 4.69 -7.28
N HIS A 213 6.20 4.48 -8.58
CA HIS A 213 6.17 5.59 -9.53
C HIS A 213 4.80 6.26 -9.51
N THR A 214 4.81 7.60 -9.39
CA THR A 214 3.57 8.39 -9.39
C THR A 214 3.63 9.53 -10.39
N SER A 215 2.46 9.93 -10.88
CA SER A 215 2.25 11.17 -11.63
C SER A 215 1.01 11.89 -11.13
N PHE A 216 0.91 13.18 -11.39
CA PHE A 216 -0.26 13.98 -11.10
C PHE A 216 -0.92 14.41 -12.40
N HIS A 217 -2.23 14.28 -12.48
CA HIS A 217 -2.99 14.66 -13.68
C HIS A 217 -4.34 15.28 -13.29
N ILE A 218 -4.87 16.11 -14.19
CA ILE A 218 -6.20 16.71 -14.06
C ILE A 218 -7.09 16.15 -15.18
N PHE A 219 -7.93 15.18 -14.85
CA PHE A 219 -8.88 14.57 -15.76
C PHE A 219 -10.14 15.45 -15.83
N ASP A 220 -10.38 16.15 -16.92
CA ASP A 220 -11.57 17.00 -17.10
C ASP A 220 -11.94 17.80 -15.83
N GLY A 221 -10.95 18.53 -15.29
CA GLY A 221 -11.07 19.35 -14.09
C GLY A 221 -11.04 18.58 -12.75
N ALA A 222 -10.90 17.26 -12.76
CA ALA A 222 -10.72 16.46 -11.54
C ALA A 222 -9.23 16.14 -11.30
N PRO A 223 -8.58 16.75 -10.28
CA PRO A 223 -7.19 16.45 -9.96
C PRO A 223 -7.06 15.07 -9.34
N ALA A 224 -6.04 14.33 -9.74
CA ALA A 224 -5.78 13.00 -9.25
C ALA A 224 -4.28 12.67 -9.20
N ILE A 225 -3.89 11.85 -8.25
CA ILE A 225 -2.63 11.12 -8.29
C ILE A 225 -2.85 9.81 -9.03
N ILE A 226 -1.90 9.48 -9.88
CA ILE A 226 -1.81 8.21 -10.61
C ILE A 226 -0.60 7.47 -10.05
N SER A 227 -0.79 6.29 -9.51
CA SER A 227 0.27 5.41 -9.03
C SER A 227 0.37 4.18 -9.91
N GLU A 228 1.57 3.94 -10.47
CA GLU A 228 1.85 2.68 -11.15
C GLU A 228 1.87 1.53 -10.14
N ARG A 229 1.17 0.45 -10.47
CA ARG A 229 1.17 -0.75 -9.65
C ARG A 229 2.53 -1.45 -9.78
N TYR A 230 3.36 -1.36 -8.77
CA TYR A 230 4.69 -2.01 -8.73
C TYR A 230 4.62 -3.54 -8.73
N ASP A 231 3.44 -4.09 -8.41
CA ASP A 231 3.15 -5.52 -8.47
C ASP A 231 2.72 -5.97 -9.89
N ARG A 232 2.90 -5.13 -10.90
CA ARG A 232 2.59 -5.42 -12.31
C ARG A 232 3.83 -5.25 -13.18
N ILE A 233 4.09 -6.25 -14.02
CA ILE A 233 5.15 -6.20 -15.04
C ILE A 233 4.47 -6.19 -16.41
N VAL A 234 4.65 -5.11 -17.15
CA VAL A 234 4.14 -4.96 -18.50
C VAL A 234 5.25 -5.32 -19.47
N SER A 235 5.07 -6.39 -20.24
CA SER A 235 6.01 -6.82 -21.28
C SER A 235 5.87 -5.98 -22.55
N ALA A 236 6.86 -6.07 -23.46
CA ALA A 236 6.88 -5.29 -24.70
C ALA A 236 5.67 -5.58 -25.62
N ASN A 237 5.10 -6.77 -25.57
CA ASN A 237 3.87 -7.11 -26.33
C ASN A 237 2.59 -6.64 -25.64
N GLY A 238 2.70 -6.00 -24.47
CA GLY A 238 1.57 -5.51 -23.69
C GLY A 238 0.94 -6.53 -22.75
N THR A 239 1.47 -7.74 -22.61
CA THR A 239 1.01 -8.70 -21.57
C THR A 239 1.37 -8.19 -20.19
N VAL A 240 0.45 -8.34 -19.23
CA VAL A 240 0.67 -7.97 -17.84
C VAL A 240 0.77 -9.22 -16.97
N THR A 241 1.92 -9.41 -16.36
CA THR A 241 2.14 -10.39 -15.29
C THR A 241 2.11 -9.71 -13.94
N ALA A 242 1.77 -10.44 -12.88
CA ALA A 242 1.72 -9.91 -11.53
C ALA A 242 2.75 -10.58 -10.63
N LEU A 243 3.41 -9.79 -9.79
CA LEU A 243 4.21 -10.26 -8.67
C LEU A 243 3.29 -10.47 -7.48
N HIS A 244 3.47 -11.57 -6.75
CA HIS A 244 2.68 -11.77 -5.54
C HIS A 244 3.14 -10.84 -4.43
N GLN A 245 2.18 -10.26 -3.70
CA GLN A 245 2.45 -9.39 -2.56
C GLN A 245 1.41 -9.53 -1.47
N GLU A 246 1.79 -9.14 -0.27
CA GLU A 246 0.91 -8.95 0.88
C GLU A 246 1.34 -7.76 1.72
N ASP A 247 0.40 -7.12 2.44
CA ASP A 247 0.75 -6.08 3.42
C ASP A 247 1.19 -6.68 4.76
N PHE A 248 1.77 -5.86 5.66
CA PHE A 248 2.27 -6.34 6.93
C PHE A 248 1.16 -6.86 7.87
N THR A 249 -0.09 -6.43 7.73
CA THR A 249 -1.18 -7.00 8.52
C THR A 249 -1.50 -8.42 8.08
N GLN A 250 -1.47 -8.69 6.76
CA GLN A 250 -1.63 -10.02 6.20
C GLN A 250 -0.46 -10.93 6.60
N ALA A 251 0.78 -10.44 6.46
CA ALA A 251 1.98 -11.19 6.81
C ALA A 251 2.02 -11.63 8.27
N LEU A 252 1.46 -10.83 9.18
CA LEU A 252 1.31 -11.16 10.61
C LEU A 252 0.00 -11.88 10.95
N GLY A 253 -0.93 -12.02 10.01
CA GLY A 253 -2.23 -12.66 10.23
C GLY A 253 -3.16 -11.87 11.17
N ILE A 254 -2.94 -10.56 11.32
CA ILE A 254 -3.71 -9.70 12.23
C ILE A 254 -4.82 -8.94 11.49
N PRO A 255 -5.90 -8.54 12.20
CA PRO A 255 -6.96 -7.74 11.59
C PRO A 255 -6.47 -6.33 11.19
N SER A 256 -7.02 -5.79 10.09
CA SER A 256 -6.70 -4.44 9.58
C SER A 256 -6.98 -3.31 10.61
N SER A 257 -7.84 -3.54 11.60
CA SER A 257 -8.09 -2.60 12.70
C SER A 257 -6.86 -2.37 13.61
N LEU A 258 -5.92 -3.32 13.62
CA LEU A 258 -4.66 -3.23 14.37
C LEU A 258 -3.50 -2.68 13.53
N LYS A 259 -3.77 -1.95 12.46
CA LYS A 259 -2.72 -1.39 11.59
C LYS A 259 -1.90 -0.25 12.24
N TYR A 260 -2.42 0.40 13.29
CA TYR A 260 -1.75 1.47 14.03
C TYR A 260 -1.17 0.98 15.35
N GLU A 261 0.08 1.32 15.64
CA GLU A 261 0.73 0.98 16.90
C GLU A 261 -0.01 1.56 18.12
N GLU A 262 -0.59 2.77 18.02
CA GLU A 262 -1.37 3.40 19.10
C GLU A 262 -2.67 2.67 19.43
N HIS A 263 -3.18 1.87 18.53
CA HIS A 263 -4.38 1.05 18.73
C HIS A 263 -4.03 -0.41 19.07
N ASN A 264 -2.92 -0.64 19.76
CA ASN A 264 -2.37 -1.95 20.11
C ASN A 264 -1.94 -2.79 18.89
N GLY A 265 -1.64 -2.15 17.77
CA GLY A 265 -1.00 -2.79 16.63
C GLY A 265 0.47 -3.12 16.89
N PRO A 266 1.10 -3.89 15.99
CA PRO A 266 2.48 -4.28 16.11
C PRO A 266 3.43 -3.08 16.07
N THR A 267 4.49 -3.16 16.86
CA THR A 267 5.57 -2.19 16.87
C THR A 267 6.55 -2.44 15.72
N SER A 268 7.40 -1.47 15.40
CA SER A 268 8.49 -1.63 14.43
C SER A 268 9.38 -2.86 14.72
N ASN A 269 9.56 -3.22 16.01
CA ASN A 269 10.29 -4.44 16.40
C ASN A 269 9.58 -5.73 15.93
N ALA A 270 8.25 -5.80 16.06
CA ALA A 270 7.50 -6.98 15.60
C ALA A 270 7.65 -7.20 14.08
N TYR A 271 7.67 -6.11 13.31
CA TYR A 271 7.93 -6.18 11.86
C TYR A 271 9.37 -6.61 11.56
N ALA A 272 10.36 -6.09 12.28
CA ALA A 272 11.74 -6.53 12.13
C ALA A 272 11.91 -8.01 12.49
N GLU A 273 11.23 -8.52 13.51
CA GLU A 273 11.22 -9.94 13.86
C GLU A 273 10.58 -10.81 12.77
N MET A 274 9.47 -10.35 12.18
CA MET A 274 8.84 -11.01 11.04
C MET A 274 9.81 -11.09 9.87
N LEU A 275 10.43 -9.97 9.49
CA LEU A 275 11.39 -9.91 8.39
C LEU A 275 12.63 -10.81 8.60
N ARG A 276 13.08 -10.99 9.85
CA ARG A 276 14.20 -11.90 10.15
C ARG A 276 13.88 -13.37 9.96
N LYS A 277 12.62 -13.75 10.13
CA LYS A 277 12.17 -15.15 10.05
C LYS A 277 11.97 -15.63 8.62
N HIS A 278 11.84 -14.69 7.67
CA HIS A 278 11.42 -15.00 6.30
C HIS A 278 12.41 -14.47 5.27
N GLY A 279 12.49 -15.15 4.13
CA GLY A 279 13.35 -14.80 3.02
C GLY A 279 14.63 -15.59 2.92
N LEU A 280 15.32 -15.43 1.80
CA LEU A 280 16.60 -16.05 1.53
C LEU A 280 17.72 -15.39 2.36
N PRO A 281 18.89 -16.08 2.53
CA PRO A 281 20.03 -15.50 3.22
C PRO A 281 20.41 -14.10 2.71
N GLY A 282 20.58 -13.14 3.62
CA GLY A 282 20.88 -11.73 3.31
C GLY A 282 19.65 -10.85 3.02
N GLN A 283 18.50 -11.40 2.67
CA GLN A 283 17.30 -10.61 2.41
C GLN A 283 16.74 -9.97 3.69
N ALA A 284 16.81 -10.68 4.82
CA ALA A 284 16.28 -10.16 6.09
C ALA A 284 16.91 -8.81 6.47
N GLU A 285 18.24 -8.71 6.43
CA GLU A 285 18.93 -7.46 6.75
C GLU A 285 18.62 -6.36 5.74
N SER A 286 18.61 -6.68 4.44
CA SER A 286 18.24 -5.72 3.38
C SER A 286 16.82 -5.19 3.56
N ASN A 287 15.85 -6.06 3.87
CA ASN A 287 14.46 -5.68 4.12
C ASN A 287 14.33 -4.79 5.38
N ILE A 288 15.04 -5.13 6.46
CA ILE A 288 15.01 -4.34 7.70
C ILE A 288 15.62 -2.95 7.47
N ARG A 289 16.71 -2.85 6.70
CA ARG A 289 17.30 -1.55 6.32
C ARG A 289 16.34 -0.72 5.48
N ALA A 290 15.72 -1.32 4.46
CA ALA A 290 14.74 -0.63 3.61
C ALA A 290 13.49 -0.19 4.42
N PHE A 291 12.99 -1.02 5.33
CA PHE A 291 11.91 -0.67 6.23
C PHE A 291 12.30 0.48 7.19
N THR A 292 13.52 0.44 7.74
CA THR A 292 14.10 1.52 8.55
C THR A 292 14.12 2.83 7.77
N ASP A 293 14.60 2.81 6.52
CA ASP A 293 14.62 3.98 5.63
C ASP A 293 13.22 4.55 5.42
N GLY A 294 12.22 3.70 5.22
CA GLY A 294 10.81 4.10 5.06
C GLY A 294 10.26 4.83 6.29
N ILE A 295 10.56 4.33 7.49
CA ILE A 295 10.12 4.99 8.74
C ILE A 295 10.85 6.34 8.94
N LEU A 296 12.17 6.39 8.69
CA LEU A 296 12.94 7.62 8.80
C LEU A 296 12.51 8.68 7.79
N ALA A 297 12.24 8.26 6.53
CA ALA A 297 11.70 9.16 5.52
C ALA A 297 10.32 9.70 5.90
N SER A 298 9.42 8.86 6.40
CA SER A 298 8.09 9.26 6.86
C SER A 298 8.18 10.36 7.95
N TYR A 299 9.13 10.23 8.87
CA TYR A 299 9.41 11.28 9.86
C TYR A 299 9.86 12.59 9.19
N LEU A 300 10.83 12.52 8.28
CA LEU A 300 11.45 13.69 7.67
C LEU A 300 10.49 14.47 6.77
N VAL A 301 9.60 13.79 6.05
CA VAL A 301 8.62 14.45 5.17
C VAL A 301 7.27 14.67 5.85
N GLY A 302 7.07 14.22 7.09
CA GLY A 302 5.81 14.34 7.82
C GLY A 302 4.70 13.45 7.28
N ALA A 303 5.03 12.28 6.72
CA ALA A 303 4.07 11.26 6.31
C ALA A 303 3.62 10.44 7.53
N THR A 304 2.71 11.00 8.32
CA THR A 304 2.33 10.45 9.63
C THR A 304 1.44 9.22 9.56
N ASP A 305 0.80 8.96 8.42
CA ASP A 305 -0.12 7.82 8.22
C ASP A 305 0.56 6.55 7.69
N SER A 306 1.89 6.44 7.76
CA SER A 306 2.64 5.26 7.30
C SER A 306 2.47 4.09 8.26
N HIS A 307 1.29 3.46 8.26
CA HIS A 307 0.92 2.33 9.11
C HIS A 307 1.24 0.97 8.45
N ALA A 308 0.92 -0.14 9.14
CA ALA A 308 1.24 -1.51 8.70
C ALA A 308 0.76 -1.87 7.29
N LYS A 309 -0.39 -1.33 6.84
CA LYS A 309 -0.91 -1.60 5.49
C LYS A 309 -0.23 -0.78 4.39
N ASN A 310 0.63 0.19 4.75
CA ASN A 310 1.40 0.99 3.80
C ASN A 310 2.82 0.42 3.58
N TYR A 311 3.08 -0.78 4.12
CA TYR A 311 4.27 -1.58 3.84
C TYR A 311 3.85 -2.95 3.35
N SER A 312 4.44 -3.39 2.23
CA SER A 312 4.15 -4.69 1.63
C SER A 312 5.41 -5.48 1.36
N LEU A 313 5.22 -6.78 1.24
CA LEU A 313 6.25 -7.75 0.88
C LEU A 313 5.95 -8.34 -0.48
N LEU A 314 6.95 -8.45 -1.33
CA LEU A 314 6.92 -9.24 -2.56
C LEU A 314 7.38 -10.66 -2.23
N LEU A 315 6.58 -11.65 -2.61
CA LEU A 315 6.80 -13.06 -2.35
C LEU A 315 7.03 -13.81 -3.67
N ASP A 316 8.12 -14.61 -3.71
CA ASP A 316 8.46 -15.44 -4.86
C ASP A 316 9.19 -16.70 -4.37
N GLY A 317 8.50 -17.83 -4.28
CA GLY A 317 8.99 -19.04 -3.61
C GLY A 317 9.42 -18.74 -2.17
N ALA A 318 10.69 -18.98 -1.86
CA ALA A 318 11.27 -18.65 -0.56
C ALA A 318 11.80 -17.21 -0.47
N SER A 319 11.79 -16.46 -1.56
CA SER A 319 12.26 -15.06 -1.58
C SER A 319 11.18 -14.14 -0.98
N VAL A 320 11.61 -13.29 -0.05
CA VAL A 320 10.79 -12.24 0.56
C VAL A 320 11.54 -10.93 0.46
N ARG A 321 10.93 -9.93 -0.19
CA ARG A 321 11.53 -8.60 -0.36
C ARG A 321 10.54 -7.53 0.03
N LEU A 322 11.01 -6.48 0.73
CA LEU A 322 10.18 -5.29 0.95
C LEU A 322 9.83 -4.69 -0.41
N ALA A 323 8.56 -4.35 -0.60
CA ALA A 323 8.08 -3.66 -1.79
C ALA A 323 8.52 -2.19 -1.79
N LEU A 324 8.36 -1.52 -2.93
CA LEU A 324 8.51 -0.07 -3.02
C LEU A 324 7.57 0.61 -2.03
N LEU A 325 7.98 1.73 -1.42
CA LEU A 325 7.09 2.52 -0.57
C LEU A 325 5.97 3.14 -1.42
N TYR A 326 4.80 3.28 -0.84
CA TYR A 326 3.61 3.85 -1.48
C TYR A 326 2.74 4.56 -0.46
N ASP A 327 1.79 5.37 -0.93
CA ASP A 327 0.77 6.04 -0.10
C ASP A 327 1.39 6.97 0.97
N LEU A 328 2.40 7.75 0.56
CA LEU A 328 3.06 8.74 1.43
C LEU A 328 2.51 10.13 1.14
N ALA A 329 1.75 10.69 2.09
CA ALA A 329 1.25 12.05 2.03
C ALA A 329 1.66 12.82 3.31
N SER A 330 2.15 14.04 3.12
CA SER A 330 2.62 14.87 4.23
C SER A 330 1.48 15.58 4.97
N VAL A 331 1.54 15.62 6.30
CA VAL A 331 0.67 16.49 7.09
C VAL A 331 1.20 17.95 7.19
N PHE A 332 2.45 18.17 6.84
CA PHE A 332 3.11 19.48 7.02
C PHE A 332 2.38 20.66 6.40
N PRO A 333 1.85 20.58 5.14
CA PRO A 333 1.14 21.70 4.55
C PRO A 333 -0.15 22.09 5.26
N TYR A 334 -0.75 21.15 6.02
CA TYR A 334 -2.04 21.34 6.69
C TYR A 334 -1.90 21.80 8.15
N LEU A 335 -0.72 21.71 8.74
CA LEU A 335 -0.52 22.09 10.13
C LEU A 335 -0.52 23.60 10.27
N GLY A 336 -1.35 24.13 11.15
CA GLY A 336 -1.39 25.55 11.50
C GLY A 336 -0.08 26.06 12.10
N HIS A 337 0.04 27.36 12.37
CA HIS A 337 1.27 27.96 12.85
C HIS A 337 1.65 27.46 14.26
N GLY A 338 2.83 26.87 14.40
CA GLY A 338 3.56 26.61 15.63
C GLY A 338 3.13 25.40 16.44
N LYS A 339 2.06 25.47 17.23
CA LYS A 339 1.70 24.45 18.23
C LYS A 339 1.12 23.14 17.66
N GLN A 340 0.55 23.15 16.46
CA GLN A 340 -0.09 21.96 15.89
C GLN A 340 0.89 20.91 15.40
N ILE A 341 2.11 21.28 14.99
CA ILE A 341 3.17 20.30 14.61
C ILE A 341 3.56 19.42 15.80
N ILE A 342 3.55 19.98 17.00
CA ILE A 342 3.98 19.28 18.22
C ILE A 342 3.02 18.08 18.52
N ASN A 343 1.78 18.15 18.03
CA ASN A 343 0.76 17.12 18.24
C ASN A 343 0.64 16.13 17.07
N ALA A 344 1.37 16.33 15.96
CA ALA A 344 1.39 15.38 14.86
C ALA A 344 2.28 14.18 15.21
N THR A 345 1.73 12.98 15.12
CA THR A 345 2.40 11.75 15.53
C THR A 345 2.47 10.75 14.39
N LEU A 346 3.59 10.04 14.27
CA LEU A 346 3.76 8.94 13.32
C LEU A 346 2.90 7.74 13.69
N ALA A 347 2.48 6.96 12.70
CA ALA A 347 1.81 5.68 12.90
C ALA A 347 2.70 4.67 13.63
N MET A 348 4.02 4.72 13.42
CA MET A 348 5.03 3.88 14.07
C MET A 348 6.05 4.72 14.84
N ASN A 349 6.51 4.22 16.00
CA ASN A 349 7.48 4.93 16.81
C ASN A 349 8.93 4.70 16.34
N ILE A 350 9.78 5.72 16.56
CA ILE A 350 11.23 5.67 16.38
C ILE A 350 11.86 5.68 17.78
N GLY A 351 12.23 4.50 18.27
CA GLY A 351 12.88 4.37 19.58
C GLY A 351 12.08 4.92 20.77
N GLY A 352 10.74 4.82 20.71
CA GLY A 352 9.82 5.30 21.72
C GLY A 352 9.31 6.72 21.48
N ARG A 353 9.57 7.33 20.31
CA ARG A 353 9.03 8.63 19.92
C ARG A 353 8.19 8.50 18.65
N ARG A 354 7.04 9.17 18.66
CA ARG A 354 6.15 9.33 17.50
C ARG A 354 5.99 10.80 17.11
N ASP A 355 6.29 11.73 18.02
CA ASP A 355 6.12 13.16 17.81
C ASP A 355 7.16 13.71 16.84
N LEU A 356 6.74 14.55 15.92
CA LEU A 356 7.61 15.30 15.03
C LEU A 356 8.42 16.35 15.82
N LEU A 357 9.63 16.69 15.37
CA LEU A 357 10.58 17.62 16.01
C LEU A 357 11.08 17.21 17.40
N GLN A 358 10.84 15.97 17.82
CA GLN A 358 11.29 15.44 19.12
C GLN A 358 12.28 14.28 19.00
N LEU A 359 12.68 13.92 17.79
CA LEU A 359 13.67 12.88 17.57
C LEU A 359 15.06 13.37 18.02
N ARG A 360 15.80 12.49 18.69
CA ARG A 360 17.16 12.75 19.18
C ARG A 360 18.00 11.48 19.01
N ARG A 361 19.32 11.60 19.04
CA ARG A 361 20.26 10.49 18.88
C ARG A 361 19.87 9.26 19.70
N LYS A 362 19.58 9.42 20.99
CA LYS A 362 19.16 8.31 21.87
C LYS A 362 17.94 7.52 21.37
N HIS A 363 17.06 8.15 20.56
CA HIS A 363 15.90 7.49 20.00
C HIS A 363 16.31 6.67 18.77
N LEU A 364 17.25 7.17 17.97
CA LEU A 364 17.83 6.41 16.85
C LEU A 364 18.62 5.21 17.34
N GLU A 365 19.40 5.35 18.41
CA GLU A 365 20.13 4.25 19.06
C GLU A 365 19.17 3.14 19.52
N ARG A 366 18.11 3.49 20.27
CA ARG A 366 17.09 2.53 20.70
C ARG A 366 16.34 1.91 19.51
N PHE A 367 16.10 2.68 18.47
CA PHE A 367 15.45 2.20 17.26
C PHE A 367 16.33 1.18 16.54
N ALA A 368 17.62 1.48 16.35
CA ALA A 368 18.60 0.58 15.78
C ALA A 368 18.67 -0.75 16.55
N GLN A 369 18.76 -0.69 17.90
CA GLN A 369 18.74 -1.88 18.76
C GLN A 369 17.50 -2.75 18.53
N ARG A 370 16.29 -2.12 18.48
CA ARG A 370 15.02 -2.83 18.24
C ARG A 370 14.98 -3.46 16.84
N MET A 371 15.52 -2.73 15.85
CA MET A 371 15.62 -3.23 14.48
C MET A 371 16.75 -4.27 14.31
N GLY A 372 17.63 -4.46 15.33
CA GLY A 372 18.80 -5.34 15.26
C GLY A 372 19.82 -4.86 14.23
N LEU A 373 19.95 -3.57 14.06
CA LEU A 373 20.90 -2.90 13.20
C LEU A 373 22.00 -2.24 14.05
N ASP A 374 23.15 -1.98 13.43
CA ASP A 374 24.21 -1.22 14.03
C ASP A 374 23.77 0.25 14.25
N GLU A 375 23.98 0.75 15.47
CA GLU A 375 23.50 2.08 15.90
C GLU A 375 24.13 3.20 15.06
N GLU A 376 25.45 3.18 14.85
CA GLU A 376 26.15 4.20 14.08
C GLU A 376 25.72 4.17 12.60
N SER A 377 25.45 2.99 12.04
CA SER A 377 24.91 2.86 10.68
C SER A 377 23.55 3.52 10.53
N VAL A 378 22.62 3.36 11.49
CA VAL A 378 21.29 4.00 11.46
C VAL A 378 21.42 5.51 11.65
N ILE A 379 22.29 5.95 12.55
CA ILE A 379 22.56 7.39 12.77
C ILE A 379 23.15 8.02 11.51
N LEU A 380 24.16 7.41 10.90
CA LEU A 380 24.78 7.90 9.66
C LEU A 380 23.75 7.93 8.51
N ARG A 381 22.89 6.92 8.43
CA ARG A 381 21.82 6.89 7.44
C ARG A 381 20.83 8.03 7.64
N PHE A 382 20.43 8.30 8.88
CA PHE A 382 19.56 9.43 9.20
C PHE A 382 20.21 10.76 8.81
N HIS A 383 21.50 10.97 9.13
CA HIS A 383 22.26 12.16 8.71
C HIS A 383 22.23 12.33 7.18
N THR A 384 22.51 11.24 6.45
CA THR A 384 22.49 11.28 4.99
C THR A 384 21.13 11.68 4.43
N LEU A 385 20.03 11.21 5.03
CA LEU A 385 18.68 11.58 4.62
C LEU A 385 18.37 13.05 4.97
N VAL A 386 18.77 13.50 6.14
CA VAL A 386 18.62 14.93 6.54
C VAL A 386 19.39 15.84 5.59
N ASP A 387 20.65 15.53 5.29
CA ASP A 387 21.48 16.35 4.40
C ASP A 387 20.89 16.48 2.98
N ARG A 388 20.22 15.43 2.48
CA ARG A 388 19.57 15.42 1.16
C ARG A 388 18.21 16.14 1.13
N LEU A 389 17.56 16.31 2.28
CA LEU A 389 16.16 16.73 2.36
C LEU A 389 15.86 18.09 1.69
N PRO A 390 16.66 19.17 1.90
CA PRO A 390 16.41 20.45 1.24
C PRO A 390 16.52 20.38 -0.29
N GLU A 391 17.58 19.74 -0.80
CA GLU A 391 17.81 19.57 -2.23
C GLU A 391 16.73 18.68 -2.86
N ALA A 392 16.36 17.59 -2.20
CA ALA A 392 15.28 16.69 -2.66
C ALA A 392 13.94 17.44 -2.78
N PHE A 393 13.63 18.31 -1.83
CA PHE A 393 12.45 19.16 -1.89
C PHE A 393 12.53 20.13 -3.08
N ASP A 394 13.58 20.92 -3.16
CA ASP A 394 13.73 21.97 -4.18
C ASP A 394 13.79 21.38 -5.61
N SER A 395 14.52 20.29 -5.82
CA SER A 395 14.61 19.60 -7.12
C SER A 395 13.29 18.92 -7.54
N THR A 396 12.41 18.57 -6.59
CA THR A 396 11.10 18.03 -6.88
C THR A 396 10.08 19.13 -7.22
N VAL A 397 10.12 20.25 -6.49
CA VAL A 397 9.15 21.34 -6.65
C VAL A 397 9.42 22.20 -7.87
N GLN A 398 10.71 22.43 -8.20
CA GLN A 398 11.08 23.29 -9.34
C GLN A 398 10.47 22.83 -10.69
N PRO A 399 10.53 21.56 -11.08
CA PRO A 399 9.89 21.10 -12.32
C PRO A 399 8.36 21.16 -12.29
N ALA A 400 7.75 21.18 -11.09
CA ALA A 400 6.31 21.23 -10.90
C ALA A 400 5.72 22.66 -10.87
N HIS A 401 6.52 23.70 -11.10
CA HIS A 401 6.13 25.12 -11.00
C HIS A 401 4.87 25.46 -11.78
N ASP A 402 4.74 24.99 -13.03
CA ASP A 402 3.58 25.30 -13.87
C ASP A 402 2.32 24.61 -13.34
N VAL A 403 2.45 23.39 -12.84
CA VAL A 403 1.34 22.67 -12.20
C VAL A 403 0.93 23.37 -10.92
N ILE A 404 1.88 23.76 -10.06
CA ILE A 404 1.63 24.49 -8.81
C ILE A 404 0.86 25.78 -9.09
N ALA A 405 1.26 26.55 -10.10
CA ALA A 405 0.58 27.77 -10.51
C ALA A 405 -0.84 27.48 -11.04
N SER A 406 -1.00 26.45 -11.88
CA SER A 406 -2.28 26.10 -12.49
C SER A 406 -3.35 25.65 -11.50
N ILE A 407 -2.93 24.99 -10.40
CA ILE A 407 -3.86 24.52 -9.35
C ILE A 407 -3.92 25.48 -8.15
N GLY A 408 -3.20 26.62 -8.18
CA GLY A 408 -3.16 27.57 -7.08
C GLY A 408 -2.52 27.05 -5.79
N ALA A 409 -1.53 26.16 -5.89
CA ALA A 409 -0.93 25.48 -4.75
C ALA A 409 0.34 26.18 -4.18
N GLN A 410 0.61 27.45 -4.53
CA GLN A 410 1.85 28.11 -4.10
C GLN A 410 1.95 28.22 -2.57
N GLU A 411 0.93 28.72 -1.89
CA GLU A 411 0.90 28.84 -0.42
C GLU A 411 1.05 27.49 0.28
N PHE A 412 0.44 26.45 -0.31
CA PHE A 412 0.57 25.06 0.14
C PHE A 412 2.03 24.59 0.10
N ILE A 413 2.73 24.81 -1.00
CA ILE A 413 4.15 24.44 -1.18
C ILE A 413 5.05 25.27 -0.25
N ASP A 414 4.80 26.57 -0.09
CA ASP A 414 5.58 27.43 0.81
C ASP A 414 5.42 26.96 2.27
N SER A 415 4.21 26.60 2.67
CA SER A 415 3.94 26.00 3.98
C SER A 415 4.68 24.68 4.15
N TYR A 416 4.65 23.81 3.14
CA TYR A 416 5.36 22.53 3.18
C TYR A 416 6.87 22.75 3.32
N ARG A 417 7.48 23.60 2.49
CA ARG A 417 8.90 23.94 2.54
C ARG A 417 9.32 24.46 3.91
N LYS A 418 8.55 25.38 4.47
CA LYS A 418 8.80 25.92 5.80
C LYS A 418 8.90 24.82 6.86
N ARG A 419 8.01 23.81 6.81
CA ARG A 419 7.99 22.71 7.77
C ARG A 419 9.12 21.71 7.54
N ILE A 420 9.45 21.41 6.31
CA ILE A 420 10.64 20.62 5.95
C ILE A 420 11.90 21.27 6.54
N MET A 421 12.07 22.59 6.37
CA MET A 421 13.22 23.30 6.92
C MET A 421 13.24 23.31 8.46
N MET A 422 12.10 23.35 9.13
CA MET A 422 12.04 23.21 10.59
C MET A 422 12.52 21.83 11.06
N VAL A 423 12.16 20.75 10.36
CA VAL A 423 12.65 19.39 10.67
C VAL A 423 14.15 19.29 10.42
N TYR A 424 14.62 19.84 9.29
CA TYR A 424 16.03 19.89 8.94
C TYR A 424 16.85 20.64 10.01
N ASP A 425 16.45 21.86 10.37
CA ASP A 425 17.15 22.70 11.35
C ASP A 425 17.16 22.04 12.75
N ASP A 426 16.03 21.45 13.19
CA ASP A 426 15.97 20.70 14.44
C ASP A 426 16.96 19.53 14.44
N ALA A 427 16.98 18.73 13.38
CA ALA A 427 17.90 17.60 13.23
C ALA A 427 19.36 18.09 13.24
N MET A 428 19.71 19.08 12.43
CA MET A 428 21.06 19.63 12.35
C MET A 428 21.54 20.21 13.68
N SER A 429 20.66 20.84 14.46
CA SER A 429 21.02 21.48 15.75
C SER A 429 21.53 20.46 16.78
N TRP A 430 20.84 19.32 16.95
CA TRP A 430 21.25 18.29 17.90
C TRP A 430 22.36 17.38 17.35
N MET A 431 22.47 17.25 16.03
CA MET A 431 23.58 16.56 15.38
C MET A 431 24.90 17.30 15.56
N ALA A 432 24.88 18.65 15.46
CA ALA A 432 26.05 19.48 15.62
C ALA A 432 26.56 19.60 17.08
N SER A 433 25.65 19.45 18.05
CA SER A 433 25.96 19.64 19.48
C SER A 433 26.96 18.65 20.10
N ARG A 434 27.41 17.63 19.36
CA ARG A 434 28.38 16.59 19.78
C ARG A 434 29.76 16.67 19.14
N LYS A 435 30.08 17.70 18.38
CA LYS A 435 31.47 17.92 17.95
C LYS A 435 32.38 18.52 19.05
N GLY A 436 31.85 18.65 20.28
CA GLY A 436 32.52 19.27 21.43
C GLY A 436 32.51 18.50 22.75
N GLN A 437 32.11 17.21 22.76
CA GLN A 437 32.26 16.34 23.95
C GLN A 437 32.90 15.01 23.59
#